data_2f2d02d7de46349b758a669fcb71b763
#
_entry.id   2f2d02d7de46349b758a669fcb71b763
#
_cell.length_a   1.000
_cell.length_b   1.000
_cell.length_c   1.000
_cell.angle_alpha   90.00
_cell.angle_beta   90.00
_cell.angle_gamma   90.00
#
_symmetry.space_group_name_H-M   'P 1'
#
loop_
_entity.id
_entity.type
_entity.pdbx_description
1 polymer ?
#
loop_
_entity_poly.entity_id
_entity_poly.type
_entity_poly.pdbx_seq_one_letter_code
_entity_poly.pdbx_strand_id
1 'polypeptide(L)'
;MKNLTVIADWADDDLSKKEFTSALLGELAQHVNPRIDFVASFHSSIHTAFLTQQVVQTEERLGKPDENVLFLNTDTREHTGEKIISAEGSPFVIAILYSKLIVCGPNAGYSLSLIKDQIQQFFIYKGIEKGSQFRSRDLFPKVIAQLLMEKQDMLEIDELELSGIPDLTGFFVGHVDNYGNIKTTIPSSVLQSKLHGDLVKITIGNVTREVFYTHNLFGEKQGILVIASGSSGKENDRFLELSVRIDPNSKPGTGLLAGRSTASKSAAEHFNNPKPGNPIRSYYLM
;
A
#
# COMPACT_ATOMS: atom_id res chain seq x y z
N MET A 1 -10.92 -5.19 -22.49
CA MET A 1 -11.54 -4.28 -21.46
C MET A 1 -10.85 -4.51 -20.15
N LYS A 2 -10.34 -3.47 -19.56
CA LYS A 2 -9.60 -3.55 -18.28
C LYS A 2 -10.55 -3.44 -17.07
N ASN A 3 -10.15 -4.04 -15.95
CA ASN A 3 -10.77 -3.85 -14.65
C ASN A 3 -10.10 -2.70 -13.91
N LEU A 4 -10.70 -2.23 -12.82
CA LEU A 4 -10.17 -1.15 -12.01
C LEU A 4 -10.04 -1.57 -10.55
N THR A 5 -8.86 -1.40 -9.98
CA THR A 5 -8.66 -1.41 -8.53
C THR A 5 -8.35 0.00 -8.06
N VAL A 6 -9.11 0.48 -7.08
CA VAL A 6 -8.96 1.82 -6.48
C VAL A 6 -8.35 1.70 -5.11
N ILE A 7 -7.15 2.25 -4.89
CA ILE A 7 -6.53 2.41 -3.57
C ILE A 7 -6.68 3.87 -3.15
N ALA A 8 -7.50 4.15 -2.16
CA ALA A 8 -7.78 5.53 -1.75
C ALA A 8 -8.03 5.64 -0.24
N ASP A 9 -7.78 6.83 0.31
CA ASP A 9 -8.01 7.15 1.71
C ASP A 9 -9.49 7.40 2.04
N TRP A 10 -10.32 7.50 1.02
CA TRP A 10 -11.78 7.57 1.11
C TRP A 10 -12.48 6.25 0.69
N ALA A 11 -11.73 5.19 0.39
CA ALA A 11 -12.29 3.94 -0.11
C ALA A 11 -13.04 3.10 0.96
N ASP A 12 -13.10 3.53 2.20
CA ASP A 12 -13.96 3.00 3.26
C ASP A 12 -15.30 3.76 3.40
N ASP A 13 -15.45 4.92 2.74
CA ASP A 13 -16.70 5.69 2.71
C ASP A 13 -17.58 5.30 1.52
N ASP A 14 -18.76 4.75 1.81
CA ASP A 14 -19.69 4.26 0.79
C ASP A 14 -20.23 5.37 -0.11
N LEU A 15 -20.39 6.59 0.40
CA LEU A 15 -20.87 7.72 -0.40
C LEU A 15 -19.80 8.13 -1.42
N SER A 16 -18.56 8.29 -1.00
CA SER A 16 -17.43 8.63 -1.88
C SER A 16 -17.21 7.56 -2.96
N LYS A 17 -17.30 6.27 -2.61
CA LYS A 17 -17.28 5.16 -3.58
C LYS A 17 -18.39 5.30 -4.61
N LYS A 18 -19.62 5.61 -4.16
CA LYS A 18 -20.78 5.76 -5.06
C LYS A 18 -20.60 6.95 -6.00
N GLU A 19 -20.14 8.09 -5.48
CA GLU A 19 -19.90 9.31 -6.29
C GLU A 19 -18.84 9.05 -7.36
N PHE A 20 -17.69 8.49 -6.96
CA PHE A 20 -16.61 8.13 -7.89
C PHE A 20 -17.09 7.13 -8.96
N THR A 21 -17.75 6.05 -8.54
CA THR A 21 -18.26 5.02 -9.47
C THR A 21 -19.23 5.62 -10.47
N SER A 22 -20.17 6.48 -10.02
CA SER A 22 -21.15 7.11 -10.90
C SER A 22 -20.48 8.06 -11.91
N ALA A 23 -19.49 8.85 -11.46
CA ALA A 23 -18.72 9.72 -12.34
C ALA A 23 -17.94 8.92 -13.39
N LEU A 24 -17.26 7.84 -12.96
CA LEU A 24 -16.51 6.99 -13.88
C LEU A 24 -17.39 6.30 -14.92
N LEU A 25 -18.51 5.69 -14.49
CA LEU A 25 -19.42 5.02 -15.41
C LEU A 25 -20.07 5.99 -16.40
N GLY A 26 -20.24 7.27 -16.01
CA GLY A 26 -20.72 8.33 -16.90
C GLY A 26 -19.75 8.68 -18.04
N GLU A 27 -18.45 8.45 -17.85
CA GLU A 27 -17.40 8.69 -18.85
C GLU A 27 -17.13 7.47 -19.75
N LEU A 28 -17.62 6.30 -19.38
CA LEU A 28 -17.42 5.07 -20.16
C LEU A 28 -18.46 4.93 -21.28
N ALA A 29 -18.06 4.31 -22.38
CA ALA A 29 -18.99 3.91 -23.43
C ALA A 29 -20.01 2.88 -22.90
N GLN A 30 -21.26 2.92 -23.39
CA GLN A 30 -22.39 2.10 -22.88
C GLN A 30 -22.11 0.60 -22.78
N HIS A 31 -21.23 0.06 -23.62
CA HIS A 31 -20.89 -1.37 -23.63
C HIS A 31 -19.68 -1.72 -22.73
N VAL A 32 -19.06 -0.72 -22.09
CA VAL A 32 -17.90 -0.89 -21.22
C VAL A 32 -18.39 -0.90 -19.77
N ASN A 33 -18.22 -2.03 -19.10
CA ASN A 33 -18.62 -2.21 -17.70
C ASN A 33 -17.51 -2.93 -16.93
N PRO A 34 -16.50 -2.20 -16.44
CA PRO A 34 -15.39 -2.79 -15.70
C PRO A 34 -15.84 -3.28 -14.33
N ARG A 35 -15.21 -4.33 -13.84
CA ARG A 35 -15.23 -4.62 -12.41
C ARG A 35 -14.42 -3.53 -11.68
N ILE A 36 -14.97 -3.01 -10.57
CA ILE A 36 -14.34 -1.98 -9.76
C ILE A 36 -14.19 -2.52 -8.33
N ASP A 37 -12.94 -2.69 -7.89
CA ASP A 37 -12.61 -3.11 -6.54
C ASP A 37 -12.02 -1.92 -5.76
N PHE A 38 -12.36 -1.81 -4.47
CA PHE A 38 -11.88 -0.74 -3.59
C PHE A 38 -11.01 -1.31 -2.47
N VAL A 39 -9.86 -0.67 -2.26
CA VAL A 39 -8.90 -0.98 -1.20
C VAL A 39 -8.70 0.29 -0.38
N ALA A 40 -9.16 0.30 0.86
CA ALA A 40 -9.01 1.45 1.74
C ALA A 40 -7.55 1.61 2.20
N SER A 41 -7.01 2.81 2.03
CA SER A 41 -5.73 3.20 2.61
C SER A 41 -5.93 4.15 3.79
N PHE A 42 -4.95 4.18 4.70
CA PHE A 42 -4.85 5.32 5.61
C PHE A 42 -4.38 6.55 4.83
N HIS A 43 -4.57 7.73 5.42
CA HIS A 43 -4.05 9.00 4.92
C HIS A 43 -2.52 9.06 5.05
N SER A 44 -1.84 8.17 4.30
CA SER A 44 -0.38 7.96 4.33
C SER A 44 0.11 7.46 2.97
N SER A 45 1.03 8.20 2.35
CA SER A 45 1.65 7.80 1.08
C SER A 45 2.48 6.51 1.22
N ILE A 46 3.01 6.21 2.41
CA ILE A 46 3.73 4.96 2.70
C ILE A 46 2.76 3.77 2.73
N HIS A 47 1.58 3.94 3.35
CA HIS A 47 0.56 2.88 3.32
C HIS A 47 0.08 2.62 1.90
N THR A 48 -0.17 3.69 1.14
CA THR A 48 -0.55 3.56 -0.27
C THR A 48 0.54 2.84 -1.06
N ALA A 49 1.83 3.19 -0.88
CA ALA A 49 2.94 2.49 -1.53
C ALA A 49 2.96 0.99 -1.20
N PHE A 50 2.76 0.65 0.08
CA PHE A 50 2.71 -0.75 0.53
C PHE A 50 1.55 -1.50 -0.12
N LEU A 51 0.34 -0.94 -0.10
CA LEU A 51 -0.85 -1.54 -0.72
C LEU A 51 -0.67 -1.67 -2.24
N THR A 52 -0.13 -0.63 -2.88
CA THR A 52 0.18 -0.64 -4.32
C THR A 52 1.11 -1.80 -4.67
N GLN A 53 2.21 -1.95 -3.96
CA GLN A 53 3.13 -3.07 -4.19
C GLN A 53 2.45 -4.42 -3.97
N GLN A 54 1.59 -4.57 -2.95
CA GLN A 54 0.89 -5.81 -2.68
C GLN A 54 -0.11 -6.16 -3.78
N VAL A 55 -0.86 -5.19 -4.28
CA VAL A 55 -1.80 -5.40 -5.40
C VAL A 55 -1.03 -5.74 -6.67
N VAL A 56 0.01 -4.96 -7.01
CA VAL A 56 0.87 -5.24 -8.18
C VAL A 56 1.41 -6.67 -8.15
N GLN A 57 2.00 -7.08 -7.04
CA GLN A 57 2.56 -8.43 -6.91
C GLN A 57 1.51 -9.54 -6.97
N THR A 58 0.31 -9.27 -6.45
CA THR A 58 -0.80 -10.23 -6.52
C THR A 58 -1.27 -10.39 -7.96
N GLU A 59 -1.44 -9.27 -8.69
CA GLU A 59 -1.82 -9.31 -10.11
C GLU A 59 -0.76 -9.97 -10.98
N GLU A 60 0.51 -9.68 -10.75
CA GLU A 60 1.61 -10.28 -11.53
C GLU A 60 1.77 -11.79 -11.30
N ARG A 61 1.50 -12.25 -10.09
CA ARG A 61 1.70 -13.66 -9.73
C ARG A 61 0.47 -14.52 -9.91
N LEU A 62 -0.71 -14.00 -9.65
CA LEU A 62 -1.96 -14.78 -9.55
C LEU A 62 -3.07 -14.25 -10.46
N GLY A 63 -2.96 -13.00 -10.90
CA GLY A 63 -3.99 -12.32 -11.69
C GLY A 63 -3.62 -12.20 -13.18
N LYS A 64 -4.11 -11.11 -13.76
CA LYS A 64 -3.89 -10.75 -15.17
C LYS A 64 -3.52 -9.26 -15.21
N PRO A 65 -2.24 -8.91 -15.02
CA PRO A 65 -1.82 -7.52 -14.87
C PRO A 65 -2.18 -6.64 -16.08
N ASP A 66 -2.11 -7.18 -17.30
CA ASP A 66 -2.46 -6.48 -18.53
C ASP A 66 -3.97 -6.19 -18.71
N GLU A 67 -4.83 -6.86 -17.94
CA GLU A 67 -6.27 -6.63 -17.90
C GLU A 67 -6.69 -5.64 -16.79
N ASN A 68 -5.74 -5.02 -16.06
CA ASN A 68 -6.04 -4.19 -14.90
C ASN A 68 -5.46 -2.77 -15.00
N VAL A 69 -6.19 -1.84 -14.40
CA VAL A 69 -5.74 -0.47 -14.08
C VAL A 69 -5.80 -0.32 -12.57
N LEU A 70 -4.75 0.18 -11.95
CA LEU A 70 -4.68 0.51 -10.55
C LEU A 70 -4.70 2.03 -10.38
N PHE A 71 -5.74 2.56 -9.75
CA PHE A 71 -5.86 3.97 -9.45
C PHE A 71 -5.53 4.26 -8.00
N LEU A 72 -4.55 5.16 -7.78
CA LEU A 72 -4.12 5.61 -6.46
C LEU A 72 -4.70 6.98 -6.19
N ASN A 73 -5.34 7.16 -5.04
CA ASN A 73 -5.82 8.47 -4.62
C ASN A 73 -5.67 8.67 -3.11
N THR A 74 -4.44 8.92 -2.70
CA THR A 74 -4.09 9.34 -1.35
C THR A 74 -3.22 10.59 -1.50
N ASP A 75 -3.81 11.75 -1.29
CA ASP A 75 -3.09 13.04 -1.30
C ASP A 75 -2.97 13.53 0.14
N THR A 76 -1.92 13.13 0.79
CA THR A 76 -1.73 13.32 2.23
C THR A 76 -1.59 14.78 2.65
N ARG A 77 -1.37 15.73 1.71
CA ARG A 77 -1.08 17.13 2.02
C ARG A 77 -0.09 17.31 3.17
N GLU A 78 0.54 16.20 3.62
CA GLU A 78 1.55 16.23 4.66
C GLU A 78 2.82 16.85 4.09
N HIS A 79 3.33 17.84 4.80
CA HIS A 79 4.61 18.45 4.53
C HIS A 79 5.73 17.42 4.83
N THR A 80 6.14 16.66 3.84
CA THR A 80 7.44 16.02 3.90
C THR A 80 8.47 17.12 3.61
N GLY A 81 8.88 17.82 4.65
CA GLY A 81 10.02 18.70 4.85
C GLY A 81 10.55 19.62 3.75
N GLU A 82 10.25 19.40 2.49
CA GLU A 82 10.75 20.20 1.36
C GLU A 82 9.73 20.29 0.21
N LYS A 83 9.19 21.46 0.05
CA LYS A 83 8.25 21.99 -0.96
C LYS A 83 6.78 21.88 -0.57
N ILE A 84 6.21 23.04 -0.36
CA ILE A 84 4.78 23.32 -0.49
C ILE A 84 4.33 22.75 -1.83
N ILE A 85 3.63 21.61 -1.78
CA ILE A 85 2.89 21.13 -2.96
C ILE A 85 1.94 22.29 -3.30
N SER A 86 1.91 22.67 -4.56
CA SER A 86 1.07 23.77 -5.02
C SER A 86 -0.35 23.62 -4.48
N ALA A 87 -1.06 24.72 -4.27
CA ALA A 87 -2.48 24.71 -3.86
C ALA A 87 -3.37 23.83 -4.79
N GLU A 88 -2.84 23.42 -5.92
CA GLU A 88 -3.47 22.59 -6.95
C GLU A 88 -3.33 21.07 -6.71
N GLY A 89 -2.61 20.61 -5.67
CA GLY A 89 -2.35 19.19 -5.36
C GLY A 89 -1.28 18.55 -6.26
N SER A 90 -0.99 17.27 -6.03
CA SER A 90 0.03 16.53 -6.77
C SER A 90 -0.37 16.33 -8.25
N PRO A 91 0.60 16.33 -9.20
CA PRO A 91 0.33 16.07 -10.61
C PRO A 91 -0.21 14.64 -10.80
N PHE A 92 -1.12 14.48 -11.76
CA PHE A 92 -1.61 13.15 -12.13
C PHE A 92 -0.59 12.48 -13.05
N VAL A 93 -0.20 11.27 -12.68
CA VAL A 93 0.78 10.48 -13.43
C VAL A 93 0.20 9.14 -13.86
N ILE A 94 0.82 8.56 -14.89
CA ILE A 94 0.50 7.24 -15.42
C ILE A 94 1.81 6.47 -15.52
N ALA A 95 1.90 5.34 -14.83
CA ALA A 95 3.01 4.42 -14.87
C ALA A 95 2.57 3.12 -15.55
N ILE A 96 3.28 2.70 -16.58
CA ILE A 96 3.08 1.40 -17.23
C ILE A 96 4.20 0.49 -16.75
N LEU A 97 3.84 -0.61 -16.08
CA LEU A 97 4.81 -1.57 -15.56
C LEU A 97 5.31 -2.52 -16.66
N TYR A 98 6.42 -3.21 -16.42
CA TYR A 98 6.91 -4.27 -17.32
C TYR A 98 5.87 -5.37 -17.54
N SER A 99 5.02 -5.63 -16.54
CA SER A 99 3.88 -6.56 -16.61
C SER A 99 2.70 -6.06 -17.43
N LYS A 100 2.74 -4.82 -17.96
CA LYS A 100 1.66 -4.11 -18.64
C LYS A 100 0.49 -3.67 -17.73
N LEU A 101 0.59 -3.88 -16.43
CA LEU A 101 -0.31 -3.25 -15.47
C LEU A 101 -0.14 -1.73 -15.55
N ILE A 102 -1.25 -1.01 -15.58
CA ILE A 102 -1.26 0.45 -15.56
C ILE A 102 -1.52 0.91 -14.12
N VAL A 103 -0.64 1.76 -13.58
CA VAL A 103 -0.83 2.43 -12.30
C VAL A 103 -0.97 3.92 -12.56
N CYS A 104 -2.02 4.55 -12.07
CA CYS A 104 -2.26 5.98 -12.30
C CYS A 104 -2.78 6.67 -11.05
N GLY A 105 -2.62 7.99 -10.98
CA GLY A 105 -3.11 8.82 -9.89
C GLY A 105 -2.19 9.99 -9.55
N PRO A 106 -2.47 10.75 -8.48
CA PRO A 106 -1.57 11.78 -7.99
C PRO A 106 -0.20 11.21 -7.59
N ASN A 107 0.89 11.82 -8.08
CA ASN A 107 2.26 11.49 -7.64
C ASN A 107 2.52 12.10 -6.26
N ALA A 108 1.86 11.58 -5.24
CA ALA A 108 1.85 12.10 -3.88
C ALA A 108 2.84 11.33 -2.98
N GLY A 109 3.86 12.03 -2.49
CA GLY A 109 4.84 11.47 -1.56
C GLY A 109 5.44 10.16 -2.07
N TYR A 110 5.37 9.11 -1.26
CA TYR A 110 5.98 7.80 -1.55
C TYR A 110 5.07 6.80 -2.27
N SER A 111 3.88 7.20 -2.73
CA SER A 111 2.84 6.27 -3.23
C SER A 111 3.32 5.29 -4.32
N LEU A 112 4.31 5.67 -5.14
CA LEU A 112 4.90 4.83 -6.19
C LEU A 112 6.28 4.27 -5.85
N SER A 113 6.86 4.62 -4.70
CA SER A 113 8.27 4.33 -4.38
C SER A 113 8.60 2.84 -4.34
N LEU A 114 7.69 1.99 -3.85
CA LEU A 114 7.94 0.55 -3.71
C LEU A 114 7.78 -0.25 -5.01
N ILE A 115 7.24 0.39 -6.07
CA ILE A 115 7.11 -0.22 -7.40
C ILE A 115 7.98 0.48 -8.46
N LYS A 116 8.78 1.48 -8.06
CA LYS A 116 9.57 2.34 -8.96
C LYS A 116 10.42 1.55 -9.95
N ASP A 117 11.07 0.50 -9.51
CA ASP A 117 11.93 -0.37 -10.33
C ASP A 117 11.16 -1.31 -11.28
N GLN A 118 9.83 -1.38 -11.16
CA GLN A 118 8.95 -2.16 -12.03
C GLN A 118 8.35 -1.29 -13.15
N ILE A 119 8.54 0.03 -13.11
CA ILE A 119 7.98 0.98 -14.07
C ILE A 119 8.81 0.94 -15.36
N GLN A 120 8.17 0.60 -16.46
CA GLN A 120 8.74 0.60 -17.80
C GLN A 120 8.60 1.97 -18.46
N GLN A 121 7.46 2.64 -18.29
CA GLN A 121 7.17 3.96 -18.85
C GLN A 121 6.46 4.81 -17.81
N PHE A 122 6.78 6.09 -17.74
CA PHE A 122 6.23 7.01 -16.77
C PHE A 122 5.84 8.33 -17.42
N PHE A 123 4.60 8.77 -17.23
CA PHE A 123 4.04 9.94 -17.89
C PHE A 123 3.35 10.86 -16.91
N ILE A 124 3.35 12.16 -17.22
CA ILE A 124 2.48 13.15 -16.59
C ILE A 124 1.30 13.46 -17.52
N TYR A 125 0.09 13.51 -16.96
CA TYR A 125 -1.09 13.97 -17.68
C TYR A 125 -1.22 15.50 -17.59
N LYS A 126 -1.34 16.17 -18.76
CA LYS A 126 -1.40 17.64 -18.88
C LYS A 126 -2.81 18.21 -18.88
N GLY A 127 -3.80 17.43 -19.30
CA GLY A 127 -5.17 17.86 -19.50
C GLY A 127 -5.99 18.04 -18.21
N ILE A 128 -5.35 18.23 -17.04
CA ILE A 128 -6.08 18.54 -15.80
C ILE A 128 -6.56 19.99 -15.88
N GLU A 129 -7.87 20.15 -16.04
CA GLU A 129 -8.53 21.45 -15.98
C GLU A 129 -8.37 22.06 -14.57
N LYS A 130 -8.00 23.34 -14.53
CA LYS A 130 -7.94 24.11 -13.27
C LYS A 130 -9.36 24.32 -12.77
N GLY A 131 -9.59 24.15 -11.47
CA GLY A 131 -10.79 24.67 -10.84
C GLY A 131 -11.69 23.69 -10.10
N SER A 132 -11.45 22.35 -10.11
CA SER A 132 -12.19 21.46 -9.22
C SER A 132 -11.45 21.20 -7.93
N GLN A 133 -12.14 21.45 -6.81
CA GLN A 133 -11.67 21.11 -5.46
C GLN A 133 -11.75 19.58 -5.22
N PHE A 134 -12.62 18.87 -5.97
CA PHE A 134 -12.86 17.43 -5.86
C PHE A 134 -12.35 16.68 -7.10
N ARG A 135 -11.04 16.74 -7.33
CA ARG A 135 -10.38 16.18 -8.52
C ARG A 135 -10.68 14.69 -8.71
N SER A 136 -10.73 13.93 -7.62
CA SER A 136 -11.03 12.48 -7.65
C SER A 136 -12.40 12.15 -8.22
N ARG A 137 -13.40 13.03 -8.06
CA ARG A 137 -14.75 12.87 -8.60
C ARG A 137 -14.91 13.53 -9.97
N ASP A 138 -14.35 14.73 -10.15
CA ASP A 138 -14.72 15.60 -11.27
C ASP A 138 -13.73 15.50 -12.44
N LEU A 139 -12.46 15.12 -12.19
CA LEU A 139 -11.41 15.14 -13.22
C LEU A 139 -10.81 13.74 -13.49
N PHE A 140 -10.45 13.00 -12.46
CA PHE A 140 -9.74 11.74 -12.63
C PHE A 140 -10.55 10.64 -13.31
N PRO A 141 -11.90 10.54 -13.15
CA PRO A 141 -12.71 9.55 -13.85
C PRO A 141 -12.56 9.66 -15.38
N LYS A 142 -12.40 10.85 -15.94
CA LYS A 142 -12.22 11.06 -17.39
C LYS A 142 -10.95 10.38 -17.90
N VAL A 143 -9.83 10.56 -17.17
CA VAL A 143 -8.54 9.94 -17.53
C VAL A 143 -8.61 8.42 -17.36
N ILE A 144 -9.16 7.96 -16.24
CA ILE A 144 -9.30 6.53 -15.93
C ILE A 144 -10.17 5.84 -16.97
N ALA A 145 -11.26 6.46 -17.41
CA ALA A 145 -12.12 5.92 -18.45
C ALA A 145 -11.35 5.68 -19.76
N GLN A 146 -10.49 6.61 -20.18
CA GLN A 146 -9.66 6.44 -21.39
C GLN A 146 -8.68 5.27 -21.22
N LEU A 147 -8.05 5.11 -20.05
CA LEU A 147 -7.15 4.00 -19.76
C LEU A 147 -7.89 2.64 -19.77
N LEU A 148 -9.11 2.58 -19.20
CA LEU A 148 -9.95 1.37 -19.19
C LEU A 148 -10.41 0.98 -20.60
N MET A 149 -10.64 1.97 -21.47
CA MET A 149 -11.02 1.77 -22.86
C MET A 149 -9.82 1.56 -23.80
N GLU A 150 -8.59 1.53 -23.25
CA GLU A 150 -7.33 1.39 -24.03
C GLU A 150 -7.13 2.51 -25.06
N LYS A 151 -7.54 3.74 -24.69
CA LYS A 151 -7.45 4.95 -25.53
C LYS A 151 -6.43 5.96 -24.98
N GLN A 152 -5.32 5.46 -24.43
CA GLN A 152 -4.25 6.30 -23.86
C GLN A 152 -3.62 7.25 -24.89
N ASP A 153 -3.69 6.95 -26.18
CA ASP A 153 -3.28 7.80 -27.29
C ASP A 153 -4.13 9.09 -27.45
N MET A 154 -5.30 9.12 -26.81
CA MET A 154 -6.15 10.31 -26.74
C MET A 154 -5.83 11.23 -25.55
N LEU A 155 -4.91 10.82 -24.67
CA LEU A 155 -4.51 11.59 -23.50
C LEU A 155 -3.35 12.54 -23.85
N GLU A 156 -3.43 13.77 -23.36
CA GLU A 156 -2.32 14.73 -23.41
C GLU A 156 -1.28 14.37 -22.34
N ILE A 157 -0.31 13.54 -22.68
CA ILE A 157 0.72 13.04 -21.78
C ILE A 157 2.11 13.41 -22.27
N ASP A 158 3.00 13.74 -21.33
CA ASP A 158 4.44 13.88 -21.55
C ASP A 158 5.19 12.82 -20.74
N GLU A 159 6.27 12.30 -21.32
CA GLU A 159 7.15 11.35 -20.63
C GLU A 159 7.88 12.03 -19.46
N LEU A 160 8.02 11.32 -18.37
CA LEU A 160 8.73 11.75 -17.16
C LEU A 160 9.86 10.79 -16.85
N GLU A 161 10.91 11.36 -16.24
CA GLU A 161 11.97 10.58 -15.61
C GLU A 161 11.51 9.96 -14.28
N LEU A 162 11.96 8.74 -13.99
CA LEU A 162 11.67 8.06 -12.71
C LEU A 162 12.26 8.78 -11.49
N SER A 163 13.19 9.70 -11.69
CA SER A 163 13.73 10.59 -10.65
C SER A 163 12.66 11.43 -9.95
N GLY A 164 11.51 11.65 -10.61
CA GLY A 164 10.34 12.31 -10.02
C GLY A 164 9.60 11.48 -8.96
N ILE A 165 9.96 10.19 -8.80
CA ILE A 165 9.43 9.32 -7.74
C ILE A 165 10.50 9.24 -6.64
N PRO A 166 10.21 9.69 -5.40
CA PRO A 166 11.17 9.65 -4.30
C PRO A 166 11.51 8.20 -3.90
N ASP A 167 12.74 7.98 -3.47
CA ASP A 167 13.14 6.70 -2.90
C ASP A 167 12.71 6.63 -1.43
N LEU A 168 12.09 5.51 -1.02
CA LEU A 168 11.69 5.31 0.37
C LEU A 168 12.92 5.00 1.22
N THR A 169 13.37 5.99 2.01
CA THR A 169 14.51 5.85 2.91
C THR A 169 14.05 5.47 4.31
N GLY A 170 14.65 4.40 4.87
CA GLY A 170 14.28 3.87 6.18
C GLY A 170 13.18 2.81 6.12
N PHE A 171 12.75 2.38 7.31
CA PHE A 171 11.76 1.32 7.47
C PHE A 171 10.51 1.83 8.17
N PHE A 172 9.37 1.28 7.79
CA PHE A 172 8.07 1.76 8.25
C PHE A 172 7.11 0.61 8.52
N VAL A 173 6.10 0.87 9.31
CA VAL A 173 4.90 0.07 9.37
C VAL A 173 4.20 0.21 8.02
N GLY A 174 4.18 -0.86 7.23
CA GLY A 174 3.51 -0.91 5.94
C GLY A 174 2.00 -1.08 6.11
N HIS A 175 1.59 -2.04 6.94
CA HIS A 175 0.18 -2.35 7.18
C HIS A 175 0.01 -3.04 8.54
N VAL A 176 -1.14 -2.90 9.15
CA VAL A 176 -1.56 -3.68 10.32
C VAL A 176 -2.83 -4.43 9.95
N ASP A 177 -2.76 -5.77 9.97
CA ASP A 177 -3.90 -6.59 9.58
C ASP A 177 -4.94 -6.74 10.72
N ASN A 178 -6.08 -7.37 10.41
CA ASN A 178 -7.17 -7.57 11.37
C ASN A 178 -6.80 -8.47 12.55
N TYR A 179 -5.70 -9.21 12.46
CA TYR A 179 -5.14 -9.99 13.56
C TYR A 179 -4.17 -9.17 14.42
N GLY A 180 -3.83 -7.92 13.98
CA GLY A 180 -2.85 -7.01 14.56
C GLY A 180 -1.42 -7.50 14.37
N ASN A 181 -1.15 -8.27 13.32
CA ASN A 181 0.19 -8.45 12.82
C ASN A 181 0.64 -7.15 12.17
N ILE A 182 1.90 -6.80 12.36
CA ILE A 182 2.49 -5.59 11.77
C ILE A 182 3.33 -6.01 10.57
N LYS A 183 2.83 -5.76 9.37
CA LYS A 183 3.59 -5.90 8.13
C LYS A 183 4.50 -4.68 7.99
N THR A 184 5.78 -4.91 7.79
CA THR A 184 6.78 -3.83 7.71
C THR A 184 7.22 -3.59 6.26
N THR A 185 8.02 -2.55 6.04
CA THR A 185 8.78 -2.35 4.80
C THR A 185 10.24 -2.82 4.92
N ILE A 186 10.57 -3.61 5.95
CA ILE A 186 11.92 -4.15 6.16
C ILE A 186 12.08 -5.39 5.27
N PRO A 187 13.00 -5.41 4.31
CA PRO A 187 13.28 -6.60 3.51
C PRO A 187 13.83 -7.74 4.39
N SER A 188 13.47 -8.98 4.11
CA SER A 188 13.96 -10.14 4.88
C SER A 188 15.47 -10.33 4.78
N SER A 189 16.08 -9.89 3.69
CA SER A 189 17.53 -9.87 3.50
C SER A 189 18.30 -9.12 4.60
N VAL A 190 17.66 -8.15 5.24
CA VAL A 190 18.24 -7.40 6.38
C VAL A 190 18.56 -8.31 7.57
N LEU A 191 17.79 -9.39 7.76
CA LEU A 191 17.98 -10.35 8.86
C LEU A 191 18.53 -11.72 8.40
N GLN A 192 19.02 -11.84 7.17
CA GLN A 192 19.48 -13.12 6.60
C GLN A 192 20.62 -13.80 7.39
N SER A 193 21.42 -13.04 8.15
CA SER A 193 22.48 -13.57 9.01
C SER A 193 22.00 -14.03 10.37
N LYS A 194 20.73 -13.81 10.72
CA LYS A 194 20.15 -14.20 12.02
C LYS A 194 19.74 -15.64 12.02
N LEU A 195 19.96 -16.28 13.18
CA LEU A 195 19.53 -17.65 13.43
C LEU A 195 18.18 -17.66 14.15
N HIS A 196 17.46 -18.76 14.02
CA HIS A 196 16.23 -18.98 14.76
C HIS A 196 16.46 -18.81 16.27
N GLY A 197 15.64 -17.98 16.91
CA GLY A 197 15.74 -17.65 18.34
C GLY A 197 16.60 -16.42 18.67
N ASP A 198 17.31 -15.85 17.68
CA ASP A 198 18.06 -14.61 17.91
C ASP A 198 17.11 -13.47 18.29
N LEU A 199 17.57 -12.62 19.20
CA LEU A 199 16.84 -11.43 19.60
C LEU A 199 17.14 -10.27 18.66
N VAL A 200 16.06 -9.59 18.22
CA VAL A 200 16.12 -8.37 17.42
C VAL A 200 15.43 -7.26 18.20
N LYS A 201 16.07 -6.12 18.34
CA LYS A 201 15.48 -4.97 19.02
C LYS A 201 14.76 -4.08 18.00
N ILE A 202 13.45 -3.94 18.15
CA ILE A 202 12.60 -3.15 17.27
C ILE A 202 12.01 -1.97 18.04
N THR A 203 12.09 -0.79 17.45
CA THR A 203 11.44 0.42 17.97
C THR A 203 10.44 0.95 16.95
N ILE A 204 9.17 1.08 17.35
CA ILE A 204 8.11 1.72 16.55
C ILE A 204 7.58 2.91 17.36
N GLY A 205 7.70 4.11 16.80
CA GLY A 205 7.41 5.32 17.55
C GLY A 205 8.30 5.42 18.79
N ASN A 206 7.67 5.46 19.98
CA ASN A 206 8.37 5.54 21.28
C ASN A 206 8.44 4.18 22.00
N VAL A 207 8.03 3.09 21.39
CA VAL A 207 7.97 1.77 22.02
C VAL A 207 9.07 0.89 21.45
N THR A 208 9.92 0.37 22.35
CA THR A 208 10.97 -0.59 22.02
C THR A 208 10.63 -1.96 22.59
N ARG A 209 10.84 -3.01 21.80
CA ARG A 209 10.68 -4.41 22.20
C ARG A 209 11.84 -5.24 21.69
N GLU A 210 12.18 -6.27 22.46
CA GLU A 210 12.98 -7.40 21.98
C GLU A 210 12.05 -8.44 21.40
N VAL A 211 12.37 -8.91 20.19
CA VAL A 211 11.54 -9.79 19.38
C VAL A 211 12.39 -10.97 18.94
N PHE A 212 11.86 -12.18 19.01
CA PHE A 212 12.57 -13.35 18.52
C PHE A 212 12.47 -13.47 17.01
N TYR A 213 13.62 -13.66 16.36
CA TYR A 213 13.63 -13.98 14.93
C TYR A 213 13.28 -15.45 14.72
N THR A 214 12.38 -15.73 13.80
CA THR A 214 12.01 -17.11 13.45
C THR A 214 11.85 -17.27 11.94
N HIS A 215 12.14 -18.48 11.46
CA HIS A 215 11.84 -18.90 10.09
C HIS A 215 10.44 -19.49 9.94
N ASN A 216 9.79 -19.87 11.05
CA ASN A 216 8.48 -20.52 11.07
C ASN A 216 7.64 -20.08 12.27
N LEU A 217 6.70 -19.17 12.03
CA LEU A 217 5.78 -18.68 13.07
C LEU A 217 5.01 -19.82 13.78
N PHE A 218 4.61 -20.87 13.05
CA PHE A 218 3.81 -21.96 13.59
C PHE A 218 4.61 -22.90 14.49
N GLY A 219 5.93 -22.89 14.42
CA GLY A 219 6.83 -23.64 15.30
C GLY A 219 7.04 -23.00 16.68
N GLU A 220 6.64 -21.73 16.84
CA GLU A 220 6.91 -20.97 18.06
C GLU A 220 5.93 -21.27 19.20
N LYS A 221 6.35 -20.97 20.43
CA LYS A 221 5.46 -21.01 21.59
C LYS A 221 4.40 -19.94 21.49
N GLN A 222 3.23 -20.23 22.04
CA GLN A 222 2.09 -19.31 22.06
C GLN A 222 2.39 -18.06 22.91
N GLY A 223 1.89 -16.91 22.46
CA GLY A 223 2.02 -15.63 23.16
C GLY A 223 3.37 -14.93 23.00
N ILE A 224 4.34 -15.52 22.28
CA ILE A 224 5.64 -14.90 22.02
C ILE A 224 5.55 -13.95 20.83
N LEU A 225 6.08 -12.73 21.00
CA LEU A 225 6.25 -11.76 19.94
C LEU A 225 7.47 -12.15 19.09
N VAL A 226 7.25 -12.33 17.80
CA VAL A 226 8.27 -12.76 16.84
C VAL A 226 8.34 -11.83 15.65
N ILE A 227 9.47 -11.88 14.94
CA ILE A 227 9.66 -11.30 13.61
C ILE A 227 10.07 -12.40 12.64
N ALA A 228 9.40 -12.47 11.51
CA ALA A 228 9.61 -13.49 10.50
C ALA A 228 9.45 -12.89 9.08
N SER A 229 9.90 -13.61 8.07
CA SER A 229 9.54 -13.29 6.68
C SER A 229 8.03 -13.41 6.49
N GLY A 230 7.39 -12.32 6.09
CA GLY A 230 5.96 -12.22 5.93
C GLY A 230 5.45 -12.66 4.54
N SER A 231 4.19 -12.32 4.27
CA SER A 231 3.52 -12.59 2.99
C SER A 231 3.63 -11.43 1.98
N SER A 232 4.20 -10.30 2.39
CA SER A 232 4.31 -9.06 1.62
C SER A 232 5.73 -8.82 1.12
N GLY A 233 5.88 -7.87 0.18
CA GLY A 233 7.16 -7.57 -0.45
C GLY A 233 7.44 -8.44 -1.67
N LYS A 234 8.61 -8.27 -2.30
CA LYS A 234 9.03 -9.03 -3.49
C LYS A 234 9.21 -10.51 -3.15
N GLU A 235 8.93 -11.40 -4.09
CA GLU A 235 8.97 -12.85 -3.85
C GLU A 235 10.34 -13.34 -3.38
N ASN A 236 11.41 -12.79 -3.92
CA ASN A 236 12.79 -13.14 -3.58
C ASN A 236 13.34 -12.39 -2.35
N ASP A 237 12.64 -11.35 -1.87
CA ASP A 237 13.01 -10.58 -0.69
C ASP A 237 11.76 -9.99 -0.03
N ARG A 238 11.00 -10.87 0.63
CA ARG A 238 9.74 -10.49 1.29
C ARG A 238 9.99 -9.54 2.45
N PHE A 239 9.00 -8.75 2.77
CA PHE A 239 9.05 -7.92 3.96
C PHE A 239 8.89 -8.74 5.23
N LEU A 240 9.56 -8.29 6.27
CA LEU A 240 9.42 -8.87 7.61
C LEU A 240 8.05 -8.49 8.21
N GLU A 241 7.53 -9.40 9.02
CA GLU A 241 6.27 -9.25 9.72
C GLU A 241 6.46 -9.53 11.22
N LEU A 242 5.92 -8.66 12.06
CA LEU A 242 5.83 -8.84 13.50
C LEU A 242 4.50 -9.50 13.83
N SER A 243 4.55 -10.63 14.50
CA SER A 243 3.38 -11.44 14.83
C SER A 243 3.46 -12.01 16.23
N VAL A 244 2.30 -12.37 16.76
CA VAL A 244 2.20 -13.16 18.00
C VAL A 244 1.42 -14.42 17.69
N ARG A 245 1.99 -15.58 17.97
CA ARG A 245 1.25 -16.84 17.82
C ARG A 245 0.09 -16.90 18.80
N ILE A 246 -1.11 -17.03 18.27
CA ILE A 246 -2.34 -17.11 19.08
C ILE A 246 -2.48 -18.49 19.68
N ASP A 247 -2.94 -18.58 20.95
CA ASP A 247 -3.34 -19.83 21.59
C ASP A 247 -4.72 -20.27 21.05
N PRO A 248 -4.83 -21.39 20.32
CA PRO A 248 -6.09 -21.87 19.81
C PRO A 248 -7.08 -22.31 20.91
N ASN A 249 -6.61 -22.56 22.12
CA ASN A 249 -7.45 -22.94 23.27
C ASN A 249 -7.95 -21.73 24.07
N SER A 250 -7.54 -20.53 23.72
CA SER A 250 -8.01 -19.33 24.38
C SER A 250 -9.40 -18.95 23.91
N LYS A 251 -10.24 -18.46 24.83
CA LYS A 251 -11.62 -18.06 24.49
C LYS A 251 -11.58 -16.92 23.44
N PRO A 252 -12.38 -17.04 22.38
CA PRO A 252 -12.50 -15.98 21.39
C PRO A 252 -12.94 -14.65 22.03
N GLY A 253 -12.29 -13.56 21.65
CA GLY A 253 -12.78 -12.21 21.98
C GLY A 253 -14.11 -11.92 21.28
N THR A 254 -14.90 -10.98 21.82
CA THR A 254 -16.13 -10.50 21.21
C THR A 254 -15.87 -9.24 20.38
N GLY A 255 -16.53 -9.09 19.24
CA GLY A 255 -16.40 -7.94 18.34
C GLY A 255 -15.49 -8.17 17.14
N LEU A 256 -14.90 -7.09 16.58
CA LEU A 256 -13.99 -7.09 15.43
C LEU A 256 -12.76 -8.01 15.59
N LEU A 257 -12.45 -8.39 16.82
CA LEU A 257 -11.38 -9.32 17.19
C LEU A 257 -11.92 -10.72 17.54
N ALA A 258 -13.11 -11.07 17.09
CA ALA A 258 -13.68 -12.41 17.29
C ALA A 258 -12.70 -13.47 16.73
N GLY A 259 -12.26 -14.39 17.59
CA GLY A 259 -11.22 -15.38 17.28
C GLY A 259 -9.88 -15.14 17.96
N ARG A 260 -9.70 -14.02 18.70
CA ARG A 260 -8.50 -13.76 19.51
C ARG A 260 -8.64 -14.22 20.94
N SER A 261 -7.52 -14.72 21.46
CA SER A 261 -7.34 -14.91 22.89
C SER A 261 -7.38 -13.58 23.63
N THR A 262 -8.18 -13.48 24.68
CA THR A 262 -8.12 -12.38 25.63
C THR A 262 -6.86 -12.38 26.49
N ALA A 263 -6.07 -13.45 26.44
CA ALA A 263 -4.88 -13.65 27.28
C ALA A 263 -3.55 -13.21 26.61
N SER A 264 -3.49 -13.11 25.27
CA SER A 264 -2.27 -12.69 24.57
C SER A 264 -2.48 -11.41 23.78
N LYS A 265 -1.59 -10.42 23.99
CA LYS A 265 -1.55 -9.19 23.20
C LYS A 265 -1.12 -9.49 21.76
N SER A 266 -1.71 -8.81 20.80
CA SER A 266 -1.24 -8.84 19.41
C SER A 266 0.09 -8.11 19.25
N ALA A 267 0.76 -8.28 18.11
CA ALA A 267 1.95 -7.50 17.79
C ALA A 267 1.66 -5.98 17.83
N ALA A 268 0.54 -5.55 17.27
CA ALA A 268 0.13 -4.14 17.32
C ALA A 268 -0.03 -3.62 18.75
N GLU A 269 -0.67 -4.39 19.64
CA GLU A 269 -0.83 -4.01 21.05
C GLU A 269 0.50 -3.97 21.81
N HIS A 270 1.49 -4.77 21.44
CA HIS A 270 2.84 -4.69 21.99
C HIS A 270 3.52 -3.35 21.66
N PHE A 271 3.17 -2.72 20.56
CA PHE A 271 3.71 -1.45 20.09
C PHE A 271 2.70 -0.28 20.16
N ASN A 272 1.71 -0.36 21.07
CA ASN A 272 0.68 0.67 21.29
C ASN A 272 -0.14 1.01 20.01
N ASN A 273 -0.49 -0.01 19.25
CA ASN A 273 -1.30 0.07 18.03
C ASN A 273 -0.76 1.10 17.01
N PRO A 274 0.43 0.85 16.47
CA PRO A 274 1.04 1.76 15.52
C PRO A 274 0.20 1.84 14.25
N LYS A 275 0.28 2.99 13.60
CA LYS A 275 -0.41 3.23 12.32
C LYS A 275 0.54 2.95 11.15
N PRO A 276 0.02 2.52 9.98
CA PRO A 276 0.79 2.53 8.74
C PRO A 276 1.45 3.88 8.51
N GLY A 277 2.71 3.85 8.08
CA GLY A 277 3.56 5.04 7.94
C GLY A 277 4.41 5.37 9.17
N ASN A 278 4.15 4.77 10.34
CA ASN A 278 5.02 4.99 11.50
C ASN A 278 6.42 4.44 11.22
N PRO A 279 7.49 5.23 11.53
CA PRO A 279 8.86 4.80 11.29
C PRO A 279 9.25 3.66 12.23
N ILE A 280 10.02 2.72 11.69
CA ILE A 280 10.61 1.60 12.43
C ILE A 280 12.12 1.81 12.49
N ARG A 281 12.68 1.72 13.68
CA ARG A 281 14.12 1.65 13.90
C ARG A 281 14.46 0.24 14.38
N SER A 282 15.30 -0.45 13.64
CA SER A 282 15.85 -1.74 14.07
C SER A 282 17.26 -1.52 14.58
N TYR A 283 17.55 -1.99 15.79
CA TYR A 283 18.91 -2.03 16.33
C TYR A 283 19.30 -3.50 16.42
N TYR A 284 20.34 -3.85 15.70
CA TYR A 284 20.90 -5.19 15.82
C TYR A 284 21.67 -5.26 17.13
N LEU A 285 21.30 -6.22 17.98
CA LEU A 285 22.22 -6.69 19.02
C LEU A 285 23.32 -7.45 18.28
N MET A 286 24.53 -6.88 18.29
CA MET A 286 25.73 -7.59 17.87
C MET A 286 26.08 -8.72 18.82
#